data_7798a1bd40d60306809608c30fc79c60
#
_entry.id   7798a1bd40d60306809608c30fc79c60
#
_cell.length_a   1.000
_cell.length_b   1.000
_cell.length_c   1.000
_cell.angle_alpha   90.00
_cell.angle_beta   90.00
_cell.angle_gamma   90.00
#
_symmetry.space_group_name_H-M   'P 1'
#
loop_
_entity.id
_entity.type
_entity.pdbx_description
1 polymer ?
#
loop_
_entity_poly.entity_id
_entity_poly.type
_entity_poly.pdbx_seq_one_letter_code
_entity_poly.pdbx_strand_id
1 'polypeptide(L)'
;TYPKAQVYAQQTDLARANCTGDWLFYLQGDEVLHEMDYATIRSRCEELLENHEIEGLLFNYFHFWADYRHQNRSHSAYSHEIRIIRNRPDIHSFGDAQGFRRIPEFTGNYRQQEGVYKLKVARVNAAIYHYGWVRPPDFMMQKRKMSNTLHHGAGTTTENFTATKFDYGPVGRKPLFKGTHPAIMNERIAQFNWGDQLNYSKHQKKINRPLQKHEKLKYRIWSWFEIYVFRKQIFTAARYVVKRV
;
A
#
# COMPACT_ATOMS: atom_id res chain seq x y z
N THR A 1 4.38 24.20 -9.55
CA THR A 1 4.10 23.74 -8.17
C THR A 1 2.95 22.74 -8.23
N TYR A 2 3.26 21.49 -7.98
CA TYR A 2 2.25 20.42 -7.93
C TYR A 2 1.34 20.65 -6.73
N PRO A 3 0.01 20.65 -6.90
CA PRO A 3 -0.88 20.80 -5.77
C PRO A 3 -0.77 19.58 -4.85
N LYS A 4 -0.76 19.85 -3.57
CA LYS A 4 -0.68 18.97 -2.39
C LYS A 4 -0.99 17.50 -2.67
N ALA A 5 0.03 16.62 -2.62
CA ALA A 5 -0.08 15.17 -2.68
C ALA A 5 -0.74 14.56 -3.96
N GLN A 6 -1.01 15.34 -5.00
CA GLN A 6 -1.54 14.82 -6.27
C GLN A 6 -0.43 14.41 -7.25
N VAL A 7 0.82 14.73 -6.96
CA VAL A 7 1.96 14.43 -7.83
C VAL A 7 2.07 12.93 -8.16
N TYR A 8 1.82 12.05 -7.18
CA TYR A 8 1.87 10.61 -7.41
C TYR A 8 0.76 10.13 -8.35
N ALA A 9 -0.47 10.63 -8.17
CA ALA A 9 -1.58 10.30 -9.06
C ALA A 9 -1.34 10.81 -10.48
N GLN A 10 -0.83 12.02 -10.62
CA GLN A 10 -0.47 12.60 -11.91
C GLN A 10 0.61 11.80 -12.64
N GLN A 11 1.70 11.42 -11.93
CA GLN A 11 2.77 10.60 -12.51
C GLN A 11 2.26 9.21 -12.92
N THR A 12 1.35 8.63 -12.13
CA THR A 12 0.70 7.35 -12.46
C THR A 12 -0.14 7.47 -13.74
N ASP A 13 -0.90 8.54 -13.90
CA ASP A 13 -1.72 8.76 -15.11
C ASP A 13 -0.85 9.08 -16.34
N LEU A 14 0.25 9.80 -16.18
CA LEU A 14 1.22 10.01 -17.26
C LEU A 14 1.84 8.69 -17.72
N ALA A 15 2.21 7.81 -16.79
CA ALA A 15 2.72 6.48 -17.12
C ALA A 15 1.64 5.64 -17.83
N ARG A 16 0.40 5.65 -17.30
CA ARG A 16 -0.75 4.96 -17.90
C ARG A 16 -1.00 5.38 -19.34
N ALA A 17 -0.95 6.68 -19.63
CA ALA A 17 -1.20 7.22 -20.96
C ALA A 17 -0.19 6.73 -22.03
N ASN A 18 0.95 6.19 -21.62
CA ASN A 18 1.96 5.62 -22.52
C ASN A 18 1.84 4.09 -22.69
N CYS A 19 0.85 3.47 -22.07
CA CYS A 19 0.62 2.03 -22.16
C CYS A 19 -0.41 1.71 -23.24
N THR A 20 -0.21 0.59 -23.98
CA THR A 20 -1.06 0.17 -25.10
C THR A 20 -1.77 -1.16 -24.90
N GLY A 21 -1.47 -1.91 -23.84
CA GLY A 21 -2.11 -3.19 -23.55
C GLY A 21 -3.55 -3.03 -23.03
N ASP A 22 -4.34 -4.11 -23.08
CA ASP A 22 -5.72 -4.14 -22.56
C ASP A 22 -5.78 -4.00 -21.04
N TRP A 23 -4.78 -4.53 -20.35
CA TRP A 23 -4.58 -4.44 -18.94
C TRP A 23 -3.31 -3.66 -18.60
N LEU A 24 -3.40 -2.78 -17.63
CA LEU A 24 -2.28 -1.99 -17.12
C LEU A 24 -1.93 -2.46 -15.72
N PHE A 25 -0.66 -2.80 -15.52
CA PHE A 25 -0.15 -3.21 -14.23
C PHE A 25 0.59 -2.05 -13.56
N TYR A 26 0.06 -1.58 -12.44
CA TYR A 26 0.65 -0.53 -11.62
C TYR A 26 1.39 -1.13 -10.43
N LEU A 27 2.69 -0.94 -10.38
CA LEU A 27 3.54 -1.39 -9.29
C LEU A 27 4.39 -0.22 -8.78
N GLN A 28 4.37 0.03 -7.47
CA GLN A 28 5.17 1.09 -6.86
C GLN A 28 6.62 0.61 -6.65
N GLY A 29 7.58 1.55 -6.57
CA GLY A 29 9.00 1.22 -6.45
C GLY A 29 9.43 0.50 -5.15
N ASP A 30 8.52 0.33 -4.20
CA ASP A 30 8.71 -0.43 -2.96
C ASP A 30 7.74 -1.63 -2.85
N GLU A 31 7.14 -2.02 -3.98
CA GLU A 31 6.28 -3.19 -4.13
C GLU A 31 6.93 -4.23 -5.03
N VAL A 32 6.71 -5.49 -4.73
CA VAL A 32 7.24 -6.63 -5.48
C VAL A 32 6.16 -7.71 -5.61
N LEU A 33 6.15 -8.42 -6.75
CA LEU A 33 5.39 -9.65 -6.93
C LEU A 33 6.25 -10.87 -6.64
N HIS A 34 5.60 -11.91 -6.13
CA HIS A 34 6.22 -13.22 -6.05
C HIS A 34 6.17 -13.90 -7.43
N GLU A 35 7.27 -14.49 -7.87
CA GLU A 35 7.36 -15.20 -9.15
C GLU A 35 6.37 -16.35 -9.29
N MET A 36 5.97 -16.97 -8.18
CA MET A 36 4.94 -18.02 -8.15
C MET A 36 3.55 -17.51 -8.58
N ASP A 37 3.30 -16.21 -8.49
CA ASP A 37 2.00 -15.60 -8.80
C ASP A 37 1.85 -15.23 -10.28
N TYR A 38 2.93 -15.22 -11.08
CA TYR A 38 2.92 -14.70 -12.46
C TYR A 38 1.93 -15.45 -13.36
N ALA A 39 1.95 -16.79 -13.31
CA ALA A 39 1.03 -17.59 -14.11
C ALA A 39 -0.44 -17.36 -13.72
N THR A 40 -0.72 -17.28 -12.42
CA THR A 40 -2.06 -17.01 -11.88
C THR A 40 -2.58 -15.64 -12.31
N ILE A 41 -1.72 -14.62 -12.26
CA ILE A 41 -2.09 -13.25 -12.67
C ILE A 41 -2.39 -13.22 -14.17
N ARG A 42 -1.53 -13.81 -14.99
CA ARG A 42 -1.69 -13.87 -16.45
C ARG A 42 -2.98 -14.59 -16.82
N SER A 43 -3.18 -15.79 -16.30
CA SER A 43 -4.40 -16.59 -16.56
C SER A 43 -5.67 -15.82 -16.18
N ARG A 44 -5.65 -15.08 -15.05
CA ARG A 44 -6.80 -14.30 -14.63
C ARG A 44 -7.08 -13.10 -15.54
N CYS A 45 -6.04 -12.45 -16.07
CA CYS A 45 -6.19 -11.41 -17.07
C CYS A 45 -6.78 -11.94 -18.37
N GLU A 46 -6.31 -13.10 -18.84
CA GLU A 46 -6.79 -13.77 -20.05
C GLU A 46 -8.26 -14.21 -19.90
N GLU A 47 -8.60 -14.85 -18.78
CA GLU A 47 -9.98 -15.28 -18.46
C GLU A 47 -10.98 -14.13 -18.49
N LEU A 48 -10.57 -12.97 -18.02
CA LEU A 48 -11.44 -11.80 -17.90
C LEU A 48 -11.34 -10.84 -19.11
N LEU A 49 -10.59 -11.20 -20.15
CA LEU A 49 -10.32 -10.28 -21.27
C LEU A 49 -11.62 -9.77 -21.90
N GLU A 50 -12.57 -10.62 -22.15
CA GLU A 50 -13.86 -10.27 -22.77
C GLU A 50 -14.93 -9.78 -21.77
N ASN A 51 -14.65 -9.89 -20.48
CA ASN A 51 -15.58 -9.42 -19.45
C ASN A 51 -15.37 -7.93 -19.15
N HIS A 52 -15.91 -7.06 -19.97
CA HIS A 52 -15.77 -5.60 -19.84
C HIS A 52 -16.46 -5.01 -18.60
N GLU A 53 -17.26 -5.77 -17.85
CA GLU A 53 -17.78 -5.33 -16.54
C GLU A 53 -16.69 -5.25 -15.49
N ILE A 54 -15.63 -6.06 -15.63
CA ILE A 54 -14.49 -6.06 -14.71
C ILE A 54 -13.49 -4.98 -15.13
N GLU A 55 -13.31 -4.00 -14.27
CA GLU A 55 -12.48 -2.81 -14.50
C GLU A 55 -11.09 -2.93 -13.88
N GLY A 56 -10.83 -3.95 -13.07
CA GLY A 56 -9.51 -4.19 -12.47
C GLY A 56 -9.42 -5.47 -11.66
N LEU A 57 -8.20 -5.81 -11.25
CA LEU A 57 -7.89 -6.96 -10.39
C LEU A 57 -7.45 -6.50 -9.01
N LEU A 58 -8.02 -7.17 -7.99
CA LEU A 58 -7.78 -6.91 -6.59
C LEU A 58 -6.84 -7.98 -6.03
N PHE A 59 -5.69 -7.54 -5.57
CA PHE A 59 -4.63 -8.35 -4.97
C PHE A 59 -4.73 -8.39 -3.45
N ASN A 60 -4.28 -9.49 -2.83
CA ASN A 60 -3.88 -9.46 -1.44
C ASN A 60 -2.70 -8.51 -1.27
N TYR A 61 -2.54 -7.90 -0.06
CA TYR A 61 -1.49 -6.91 0.12
C TYR A 61 -0.77 -7.12 1.45
N PHE A 62 0.52 -7.40 1.39
CA PHE A 62 1.36 -7.68 2.55
C PHE A 62 2.23 -6.47 2.89
N HIS A 63 1.92 -5.79 3.97
CA HIS A 63 2.77 -4.71 4.48
C HIS A 63 3.83 -5.26 5.41
N PHE A 64 5.09 -5.28 5.00
CA PHE A 64 6.21 -5.57 5.89
C PHE A 64 6.55 -4.34 6.73
N TRP A 65 6.98 -4.56 7.98
CA TRP A 65 7.17 -3.49 8.96
C TRP A 65 8.47 -3.65 9.70
N ALA A 66 9.35 -2.66 9.61
CA ALA A 66 10.65 -2.57 10.25
C ALA A 66 11.68 -3.57 9.72
N ASP A 67 11.30 -4.82 9.54
CA ASP A 67 12.12 -5.90 8.98
C ASP A 67 11.31 -6.76 7.98
N TYR A 68 11.95 -7.78 7.43
CA TYR A 68 11.34 -8.68 6.45
C TYR A 68 10.47 -9.78 7.09
N ARG A 69 10.48 -9.93 8.42
CA ARG A 69 9.76 -11.01 9.13
C ARG A 69 8.42 -10.58 9.68
N HIS A 70 8.22 -9.30 9.96
CA HIS A 70 7.02 -8.79 10.62
C HIS A 70 6.08 -8.08 9.64
N GLN A 71 4.79 -8.38 9.76
CA GLN A 71 3.75 -7.76 8.94
C GLN A 71 2.92 -6.76 9.74
N ASN A 72 2.58 -5.63 9.13
CA ASN A 72 1.58 -4.73 9.68
C ASN A 72 0.18 -5.14 9.21
N ARG A 73 -0.49 -5.97 9.98
CA ARG A 73 -1.88 -6.40 9.75
C ARG A 73 -2.87 -5.63 10.63
N SER A 74 -2.54 -4.40 10.98
CA SER A 74 -3.42 -3.58 11.81
C SER A 74 -4.64 -3.10 11.03
N HIS A 75 -5.72 -2.78 11.74
CA HIS A 75 -6.92 -2.16 11.20
C HIS A 75 -6.66 -0.90 10.36
N SER A 76 -5.54 -0.21 10.62
CA SER A 76 -5.13 0.98 9.85
C SER A 76 -4.37 0.69 8.55
N ALA A 77 -4.05 -0.58 8.26
CA ALA A 77 -3.37 -1.02 7.05
C ALA A 77 -4.34 -1.78 6.15
N TYR A 78 -4.47 -1.38 4.90
CA TYR A 78 -5.33 -2.09 3.96
C TYR A 78 -4.75 -3.48 3.62
N SER A 79 -5.63 -4.48 3.50
CA SER A 79 -5.24 -5.87 3.23
C SER A 79 -5.36 -6.25 1.75
N HIS A 80 -5.94 -5.37 0.94
CA HIS A 80 -6.14 -5.58 -0.49
C HIS A 80 -5.98 -4.26 -1.22
N GLU A 81 -5.45 -4.30 -2.45
CA GLU A 81 -5.36 -3.11 -3.31
C GLU A 81 -5.46 -3.50 -4.78
N ILE A 82 -5.98 -2.57 -5.59
CA ILE A 82 -6.04 -2.72 -7.05
C ILE A 82 -4.63 -2.46 -7.59
N ARG A 83 -4.08 -3.41 -8.37
CA ARG A 83 -2.80 -3.22 -9.05
C ARG A 83 -2.84 -3.49 -10.55
N ILE A 84 -3.91 -4.12 -11.04
CA ILE A 84 -4.19 -4.20 -12.48
C ILE A 84 -5.52 -3.51 -12.75
N ILE A 85 -5.56 -2.71 -13.81
CA ILE A 85 -6.75 -2.00 -14.28
C ILE A 85 -6.91 -2.18 -15.77
N ARG A 86 -8.14 -2.01 -16.28
CA ARG A 86 -8.39 -1.88 -17.72
C ARG A 86 -7.73 -0.62 -18.27
N ASN A 87 -7.18 -0.72 -19.47
CA ASN A 87 -6.71 0.44 -20.22
C ASN A 87 -7.90 1.19 -20.83
N ARG A 88 -8.53 2.02 -19.99
CA ARG A 88 -9.69 2.82 -20.40
C ARG A 88 -9.41 4.29 -20.13
N PRO A 89 -9.85 5.20 -20.99
CA PRO A 89 -9.58 6.63 -20.85
C PRO A 89 -10.24 7.25 -19.61
N ASP A 90 -11.36 6.65 -19.15
CA ASP A 90 -12.11 7.11 -17.98
C ASP A 90 -11.64 6.51 -16.64
N ILE A 91 -10.60 5.68 -16.63
CA ILE A 91 -10.01 5.17 -15.39
C ILE A 91 -8.76 5.98 -15.05
N HIS A 92 -8.76 6.60 -13.88
CA HIS A 92 -7.71 7.50 -13.41
C HIS A 92 -7.15 7.05 -12.06
N SER A 93 -5.88 7.36 -11.82
CA SER A 93 -5.34 7.33 -10.46
C SER A 93 -6.12 8.32 -9.59
N PHE A 94 -6.20 8.05 -8.28
CA PHE A 94 -7.04 8.86 -7.40
C PHE A 94 -6.34 9.22 -6.09
N GLY A 95 -6.55 10.45 -5.66
CA GLY A 95 -6.02 10.98 -4.42
C GLY A 95 -4.50 11.12 -4.47
N ASP A 96 -3.83 10.35 -3.65
CA ASP A 96 -2.39 10.29 -3.46
C ASP A 96 -1.86 8.94 -4.01
N ALA A 97 -2.21 8.61 -5.24
CA ALA A 97 -2.04 7.27 -5.80
C ALA A 97 -2.61 6.16 -4.88
N GLN A 98 -3.74 6.46 -4.23
CA GLN A 98 -4.44 5.56 -3.30
C GLN A 98 -5.33 4.54 -4.01
N GLY A 99 -4.96 4.14 -5.21
CA GLY A 99 -5.74 3.29 -6.09
C GLY A 99 -6.37 4.06 -7.24
N PHE A 100 -7.38 3.47 -7.88
CA PHE A 100 -7.96 3.98 -9.11
C PHE A 100 -9.46 4.20 -8.96
N ARG A 101 -10.00 5.11 -9.82
CA ARG A 101 -11.44 5.40 -9.93
C ARG A 101 -11.80 5.51 -11.40
N ARG A 102 -13.08 5.25 -11.69
CA ARG A 102 -13.68 5.61 -12.96
C ARG A 102 -14.23 7.03 -12.85
N ILE A 103 -13.74 7.91 -13.71
CA ILE A 103 -14.05 9.35 -13.72
C ILE A 103 -14.28 9.77 -15.18
N PRO A 104 -15.48 9.55 -15.73
CA PRO A 104 -15.77 9.87 -17.16
C PRO A 104 -15.47 11.31 -17.51
N GLU A 105 -15.77 12.24 -16.60
CA GLU A 105 -15.55 13.67 -16.78
C GLU A 105 -14.42 14.15 -15.88
N PHE A 106 -13.20 13.72 -16.21
CA PHE A 106 -12.02 14.05 -15.42
C PHE A 106 -11.57 15.49 -15.66
N THR A 107 -11.58 16.30 -14.60
CA THR A 107 -11.23 17.73 -14.66
C THR A 107 -9.75 18.03 -14.46
N GLY A 108 -8.89 17.01 -14.37
CA GLY A 108 -7.49 17.17 -13.95
C GLY A 108 -7.30 17.23 -12.43
N ASN A 109 -8.38 17.20 -11.65
CA ASN A 109 -8.34 17.18 -10.20
C ASN A 109 -8.41 15.73 -9.67
N TYR A 110 -7.30 15.17 -9.27
CA TYR A 110 -7.23 13.79 -8.69
C TYR A 110 -7.94 13.62 -7.35
N ARG A 111 -8.59 14.65 -6.84
CA ARG A 111 -9.41 14.63 -5.60
C ARG A 111 -10.84 15.13 -5.86
N GLN A 112 -11.28 15.21 -7.11
CA GLN A 112 -12.67 15.54 -7.37
C GLN A 112 -13.62 14.55 -6.68
N GLN A 113 -14.81 15.02 -6.32
CA GLN A 113 -15.80 14.21 -5.60
C GLN A 113 -16.97 13.81 -6.49
N GLU A 114 -17.35 14.69 -7.40
CA GLU A 114 -18.47 14.48 -8.32
C GLU A 114 -18.05 13.63 -9.53
N GLY A 115 -18.93 12.77 -10.00
CA GLY A 115 -18.69 11.89 -11.14
C GLY A 115 -17.62 10.82 -10.90
N VAL A 116 -17.31 10.50 -9.62
CA VAL A 116 -16.27 9.55 -9.23
C VAL A 116 -16.88 8.22 -8.80
N TYR A 117 -16.55 7.15 -9.53
CA TYR A 117 -17.09 5.81 -9.30
C TYR A 117 -16.00 4.84 -8.85
N LYS A 118 -16.34 3.97 -7.91
CA LYS A 118 -15.48 2.85 -7.50
C LYS A 118 -15.38 1.84 -8.64
N LEU A 119 -14.17 1.34 -8.91
CA LEU A 119 -14.01 0.29 -9.93
C LEU A 119 -14.68 -1.01 -9.49
N LYS A 120 -15.30 -1.69 -10.44
CA LYS A 120 -15.76 -3.07 -10.33
C LYS A 120 -14.58 -3.99 -10.56
N VAL A 121 -14.21 -4.77 -9.55
CA VAL A 121 -12.98 -5.56 -9.59
C VAL A 121 -13.24 -7.04 -9.32
N ALA A 122 -12.46 -7.90 -9.97
CA ALA A 122 -12.37 -9.32 -9.65
C ALA A 122 -11.16 -9.57 -8.72
N ARG A 123 -11.24 -10.59 -7.87
CA ARG A 123 -10.08 -11.03 -7.09
C ARG A 123 -9.14 -11.86 -7.95
N VAL A 124 -7.85 -11.71 -7.68
CA VAL A 124 -6.82 -12.63 -8.15
C VAL A 124 -6.15 -13.26 -6.93
N ASN A 125 -5.85 -14.56 -7.01
CA ASN A 125 -5.16 -15.27 -5.94
C ASN A 125 -3.65 -15.03 -6.00
N ALA A 126 -3.27 -13.77 -5.85
CA ALA A 126 -1.89 -13.29 -5.87
C ALA A 126 -1.73 -12.19 -4.82
N ALA A 127 -0.48 -11.90 -4.45
CA ALA A 127 -0.18 -10.91 -3.43
C ALA A 127 0.86 -9.88 -3.87
N ILE A 128 0.66 -8.64 -3.46
CA ILE A 128 1.67 -7.58 -3.53
C ILE A 128 2.45 -7.57 -2.22
N TYR A 129 3.76 -7.61 -2.33
CA TYR A 129 4.71 -7.56 -1.21
C TYR A 129 5.25 -6.14 -1.09
N HIS A 130 4.79 -5.41 -0.10
CA HIS A 130 5.18 -4.01 0.10
C HIS A 130 6.22 -3.86 1.19
N TYR A 131 7.42 -3.41 0.79
CA TYR A 131 8.59 -3.23 1.66
C TYR A 131 8.87 -1.76 2.00
N GLY A 132 7.93 -0.88 1.73
CA GLY A 132 8.09 0.56 1.93
C GLY A 132 8.44 1.00 3.35
N TRP A 133 8.15 0.13 4.35
CA TRP A 133 8.46 0.32 5.77
C TRP A 133 9.60 -0.57 6.27
N VAL A 134 10.36 -1.23 5.37
CA VAL A 134 11.52 -2.05 5.71
C VAL A 134 12.79 -1.29 5.31
N ARG A 135 13.26 -0.46 6.22
CA ARG A 135 14.47 0.38 6.02
C ARG A 135 15.20 0.57 7.33
N PRO A 136 16.51 0.87 7.33
CA PRO A 136 17.20 1.38 8.51
C PRO A 136 16.46 2.59 9.10
N PRO A 137 16.43 2.76 10.44
CA PRO A 137 15.65 3.82 11.09
C PRO A 137 15.99 5.25 10.65
N ASP A 138 17.24 5.53 10.32
CA ASP A 138 17.70 6.82 9.79
C ASP A 138 17.18 7.10 8.37
N PHE A 139 17.31 6.11 7.47
CA PHE A 139 16.74 6.20 6.11
C PHE A 139 15.21 6.29 6.12
N MET A 140 14.54 5.60 7.04
CA MET A 140 13.09 5.73 7.19
C MET A 140 12.70 7.14 7.65
N MET A 141 13.47 7.75 8.53
CA MET A 141 13.21 9.13 8.94
C MET A 141 13.39 10.12 7.77
N GLN A 142 14.42 9.92 6.94
CA GLN A 142 14.62 10.73 5.73
C GLN A 142 13.44 10.55 4.73
N LYS A 143 13.03 9.30 4.46
CA LYS A 143 11.85 9.01 3.63
C LYS A 143 10.61 9.73 4.15
N ARG A 144 10.39 9.72 5.45
CA ARG A 144 9.23 10.36 6.08
C ARG A 144 9.27 11.88 5.95
N LYS A 145 10.43 12.52 6.16
CA LYS A 145 10.62 13.97 5.95
C LYS A 145 10.32 14.34 4.50
N MET A 146 10.89 13.61 3.54
CA MET A 146 10.65 13.84 2.11
C MET A 146 9.18 13.67 1.74
N SER A 147 8.52 12.61 2.19
CA SER A 147 7.10 12.38 1.96
C SER A 147 6.24 13.51 2.55
N ASN A 148 6.55 13.98 3.77
CA ASN A 148 5.83 15.09 4.37
C ASN A 148 5.97 16.38 3.56
N THR A 149 7.17 16.69 3.06
CA THR A 149 7.42 17.83 2.18
C THR A 149 6.61 17.75 0.88
N LEU A 150 6.53 16.57 0.26
CA LEU A 150 5.73 16.35 -0.95
C LEU A 150 4.23 16.51 -0.70
N HIS A 151 3.74 16.12 0.49
CA HIS A 151 2.33 16.22 0.85
C HIS A 151 1.89 17.63 1.26
N HIS A 152 2.75 18.37 1.93
CA HIS A 152 2.38 19.64 2.57
C HIS A 152 3.09 20.88 1.96
N GLY A 153 4.09 20.65 1.12
CA GLY A 153 4.94 21.71 0.57
C GLY A 153 6.16 22.02 1.45
N ALA A 154 7.18 22.59 0.83
CA ALA A 154 8.37 23.02 1.54
C ALA A 154 8.01 24.14 2.53
N GLY A 155 8.47 24.00 3.78
CA GLY A 155 8.23 24.98 4.85
C GLY A 155 6.93 24.81 5.65
N THR A 156 6.02 23.89 5.26
CA THR A 156 4.77 23.60 6.00
C THR A 156 4.86 22.27 6.74
N THR A 157 5.92 22.02 7.47
CA THR A 157 6.05 20.79 8.27
C THR A 157 5.12 20.84 9.47
N THR A 158 4.04 20.07 9.43
CA THR A 158 3.12 19.87 10.57
C THR A 158 3.72 18.96 11.65
N GLU A 159 4.85 18.33 11.39
CA GLU A 159 5.56 17.44 12.32
C GLU A 159 6.93 18.04 12.64
N ASN A 160 7.23 18.11 13.94
CA ASN A 160 8.56 18.51 14.41
C ASN A 160 9.52 17.31 14.26
N PHE A 161 10.27 17.27 13.16
CA PHE A 161 11.23 16.19 12.85
C PHE A 161 12.58 16.41 13.54
N THR A 162 12.60 16.58 14.85
CA THR A 162 13.84 16.69 15.63
C THR A 162 14.58 15.34 15.73
N ALA A 163 13.86 14.22 15.64
CA ALA A 163 14.47 12.91 15.69
C ALA A 163 15.29 12.61 14.42
N THR A 164 16.44 11.98 14.61
CA THR A 164 17.33 11.52 13.54
C THR A 164 16.96 10.10 13.07
N LYS A 165 16.33 9.30 13.93
CA LYS A 165 15.92 7.90 13.66
C LYS A 165 14.42 7.73 13.81
N PHE A 166 13.83 6.94 12.91
CA PHE A 166 12.44 6.56 12.97
C PHE A 166 12.22 5.48 14.04
N ASP A 167 11.27 5.71 14.94
CA ASP A 167 10.87 4.72 15.93
C ASP A 167 9.71 3.86 15.39
N TYR A 168 10.01 2.61 15.06
CA TYR A 168 9.04 1.61 14.59
C TYR A 168 8.08 1.12 15.68
N GLY A 169 8.34 1.45 16.94
CA GLY A 169 7.61 0.94 18.09
C GLY A 169 7.93 -0.53 18.39
N PRO A 170 7.09 -1.21 19.16
CA PRO A 170 7.31 -2.60 19.57
C PRO A 170 7.00 -3.56 18.40
N VAL A 171 8.01 -3.88 17.60
CA VAL A 171 7.94 -4.77 16.44
C VAL A 171 7.43 -6.16 16.83
N GLY A 172 7.79 -6.67 18.00
CA GLY A 172 7.35 -7.98 18.52
C GLY A 172 5.84 -8.12 18.74
N ARG A 173 5.06 -7.03 18.61
CA ARG A 173 3.59 -7.07 18.57
C ARG A 173 3.03 -7.39 17.19
N LYS A 174 3.83 -7.30 16.16
CA LYS A 174 3.39 -7.56 14.78
C LYS A 174 3.44 -9.06 14.51
N PRO A 175 2.44 -9.60 13.78
CA PRO A 175 2.47 -11.01 13.40
C PRO A 175 3.65 -11.29 12.48
N LEU A 176 4.23 -12.49 12.65
CA LEU A 176 5.26 -12.98 11.75
C LEU A 176 4.68 -13.39 10.40
N PHE A 177 5.40 -13.10 9.35
CA PHE A 177 5.14 -13.63 8.02
C PHE A 177 5.52 -15.10 7.97
N LYS A 178 4.65 -15.94 7.40
CA LYS A 178 4.83 -17.40 7.32
C LYS A 178 5.05 -17.91 5.90
N GLY A 179 5.05 -17.01 4.90
CA GLY A 179 5.30 -17.38 3.50
C GLY A 179 6.76 -17.25 3.11
N THR A 180 7.01 -17.34 1.82
CA THR A 180 8.29 -17.06 1.17
C THR A 180 8.32 -15.64 0.62
N HIS A 181 9.50 -15.05 0.56
CA HIS A 181 9.70 -13.79 -0.12
C HIS A 181 10.01 -14.03 -1.60
N PRO A 182 9.66 -13.09 -2.48
CA PRO A 182 10.10 -13.14 -3.88
C PRO A 182 11.62 -13.28 -3.98
N ALA A 183 12.12 -14.12 -4.89
CA ALA A 183 13.56 -14.42 -5.03
C ALA A 183 14.41 -13.17 -5.24
N ILE A 184 13.88 -12.16 -5.94
CA ILE A 184 14.56 -10.87 -6.15
C ILE A 184 14.86 -10.12 -4.84
N MET A 185 14.20 -10.49 -3.73
CA MET A 185 14.45 -9.89 -2.42
C MET A 185 15.54 -10.59 -1.60
N ASN A 186 16.05 -11.75 -2.05
CA ASN A 186 17.01 -12.57 -1.28
C ASN A 186 18.26 -11.78 -0.90
N GLU A 187 18.85 -11.05 -1.84
CA GLU A 187 20.03 -10.24 -1.59
C GLU A 187 19.77 -9.14 -0.54
N ARG A 188 18.67 -8.41 -0.69
CA ARG A 188 18.28 -7.36 0.26
C ARG A 188 17.97 -7.91 1.65
N ILE A 189 17.40 -9.11 1.73
CA ILE A 189 17.12 -9.79 2.99
C ILE A 189 18.43 -10.22 3.65
N ALA A 190 19.38 -10.75 2.87
CA ALA A 190 20.71 -11.15 3.38
C ALA A 190 21.52 -9.94 3.88
N GLN A 191 21.33 -8.76 3.29
CA GLN A 191 21.99 -7.51 3.69
C GLN A 191 21.32 -6.81 4.90
N PHE A 192 20.29 -7.40 5.50
CA PHE A 192 19.61 -6.84 6.66
C PHE A 192 20.55 -6.73 7.87
N ASN A 193 20.83 -5.51 8.32
CA ASN A 193 21.86 -5.26 9.35
C ASN A 193 21.44 -4.23 10.42
N TRP A 194 20.17 -3.84 10.52
CA TRP A 194 19.68 -2.87 11.51
C TRP A 194 18.79 -3.48 12.59
N GLY A 195 18.83 -4.80 12.75
CA GLY A 195 18.00 -5.52 13.71
C GLY A 195 18.22 -5.10 15.16
N ASP A 196 19.45 -4.78 15.55
CA ASP A 196 19.86 -4.26 16.86
C ASP A 196 19.24 -2.88 17.20
N GLN A 197 18.84 -2.11 16.18
CA GLN A 197 18.17 -0.82 16.31
C GLN A 197 16.65 -0.95 16.49
N LEU A 198 16.09 -2.16 16.41
CA LEU A 198 14.66 -2.42 16.49
C LEU A 198 14.25 -2.91 17.88
N ASN A 199 13.04 -2.57 18.30
CA ASN A 199 12.48 -3.08 19.55
C ASN A 199 11.63 -4.33 19.30
N TYR A 200 12.20 -5.52 19.47
CA TYR A 200 11.50 -6.80 19.31
C TYR A 200 10.65 -7.21 20.53
N SER A 201 10.67 -6.43 21.60
CA SER A 201 9.79 -6.74 22.72
C SER A 201 8.32 -6.48 22.36
N LYS A 202 7.41 -7.13 23.11
CA LYS A 202 5.98 -6.80 23.06
C LYS A 202 5.63 -5.58 23.90
N HIS A 203 6.55 -5.12 24.72
CA HIS A 203 6.35 -3.98 25.61
C HIS A 203 6.82 -2.69 24.96
N GLN A 204 6.03 -1.66 25.13
CA GLN A 204 6.35 -0.33 24.64
C GLN A 204 7.29 0.34 25.65
N LYS A 205 8.49 0.67 25.22
CA LYS A 205 9.36 1.59 25.98
C LYS A 205 8.70 2.96 26.01
N LYS A 206 9.09 3.82 26.96
CA LYS A 206 8.61 5.22 27.02
C LYS A 206 8.84 5.89 25.66
N ILE A 207 7.77 6.36 25.03
CA ILE A 207 7.82 6.96 23.69
C ILE A 207 7.78 8.48 23.85
N ASN A 208 8.76 9.17 23.24
CA ASN A 208 8.82 10.63 23.19
C ASN A 208 8.28 11.16 21.84
N ARG A 209 7.32 10.50 21.25
CA ARG A 209 6.64 10.90 20.00
C ARG A 209 5.14 10.60 20.06
N PRO A 210 4.30 11.21 19.22
CA PRO A 210 2.90 10.83 19.09
C PRO A 210 2.75 9.37 18.70
N LEU A 211 1.75 8.69 19.26
CA LEU A 211 1.42 7.32 18.91
C LEU A 211 0.96 7.24 17.44
N GLN A 212 1.53 6.30 16.70
CA GLN A 212 1.06 5.96 15.37
C GLN A 212 -0.36 5.34 15.44
N LYS A 213 -1.13 5.40 14.35
CA LYS A 213 -2.51 4.89 14.33
C LYS A 213 -2.62 3.47 14.88
N HIS A 214 -1.75 2.57 14.43
CA HIS A 214 -1.77 1.17 14.85
C HIS A 214 -1.31 0.92 16.30
N GLU A 215 -0.72 1.92 16.98
CA GLU A 215 -0.31 1.83 18.39
C GLU A 215 -1.43 2.26 19.34
N LYS A 216 -2.39 3.06 18.87
CA LYS A 216 -3.51 3.54 19.68
C LYS A 216 -4.41 2.37 20.09
N LEU A 217 -4.87 2.37 21.34
CA LEU A 217 -5.65 1.27 21.93
C LEU A 217 -6.86 0.87 21.07
N LYS A 218 -7.64 1.84 20.58
CA LYS A 218 -8.77 1.60 19.68
C LYS A 218 -8.39 0.74 18.47
N TYR A 219 -7.31 1.10 17.77
CA TYR A 219 -6.87 0.36 16.56
C TYR A 219 -6.29 -1.01 16.92
N ARG A 220 -5.67 -1.16 18.10
CA ARG A 220 -5.16 -2.44 18.58
C ARG A 220 -6.29 -3.44 18.87
N ILE A 221 -7.35 -2.98 19.54
CA ILE A 221 -8.54 -3.80 19.84
C ILE A 221 -9.17 -4.27 18.51
N TRP A 222 -9.46 -3.36 17.58
CA TRP A 222 -10.02 -3.72 16.28
C TRP A 222 -9.12 -4.67 15.50
N SER A 223 -7.78 -4.42 15.48
CA SER A 223 -6.84 -5.31 14.83
C SER A 223 -6.87 -6.72 15.41
N TRP A 224 -7.00 -6.85 16.72
CA TRP A 224 -7.11 -8.15 17.36
C TRP A 224 -8.36 -8.91 16.90
N PHE A 225 -9.52 -8.26 16.91
CA PHE A 225 -10.76 -8.87 16.40
C PHE A 225 -10.65 -9.26 14.93
N GLU A 226 -10.12 -8.39 14.06
CA GLU A 226 -9.98 -8.66 12.64
C GLU A 226 -8.99 -9.80 12.34
N ILE A 227 -7.90 -9.90 13.09
CA ILE A 227 -6.88 -10.94 12.88
C ILE A 227 -7.34 -12.30 13.44
N TYR A 228 -7.87 -12.34 14.66
CA TYR A 228 -8.07 -13.59 15.40
C TYR A 228 -9.51 -14.09 15.40
N VAL A 229 -10.49 -13.20 15.31
CA VAL A 229 -11.93 -13.58 15.36
C VAL A 229 -12.50 -13.62 13.95
N PHE A 230 -12.48 -12.50 13.26
CA PHE A 230 -13.12 -12.38 11.95
C PHE A 230 -12.26 -12.88 10.79
N ARG A 231 -10.94 -12.93 10.96
CA ARG A 231 -9.95 -13.31 9.94
C ARG A 231 -10.04 -12.48 8.65
N LYS A 232 -10.68 -11.34 8.70
CA LYS A 232 -10.86 -10.36 7.61
C LYS A 232 -11.01 -8.96 8.16
N GLN A 233 -10.68 -7.94 7.37
CA GLN A 233 -11.00 -6.56 7.72
C GLN A 233 -12.49 -6.29 7.50
N ILE A 234 -13.17 -5.70 8.49
CA ILE A 234 -14.62 -5.51 8.48
C ILE A 234 -15.00 -4.04 8.25
N PHE A 235 -14.29 -3.10 8.85
CA PHE A 235 -14.69 -1.70 8.91
C PHE A 235 -13.84 -0.76 8.05
N THR A 236 -13.17 -1.26 7.05
CA THR A 236 -12.49 -0.40 6.08
C THR A 236 -13.47 -0.01 4.98
N ALA A 237 -13.60 1.30 4.74
CA ALA A 237 -14.36 1.77 3.58
C ALA A 237 -13.74 1.21 2.31
N ALA A 238 -14.41 0.22 1.70
CA ALA A 238 -13.93 -0.39 0.47
C ALA A 238 -13.81 0.67 -0.62
N ARG A 239 -12.65 0.75 -1.23
CA ARG A 239 -12.34 1.69 -2.32
C ARG A 239 -12.76 1.17 -3.70
N TYR A 240 -13.38 0.00 -3.75
CA TYR A 240 -13.76 -0.77 -4.94
C TYR A 240 -15.04 -1.56 -4.69
N VAL A 241 -15.63 -2.09 -5.76
CA VAL A 241 -16.76 -3.01 -5.71
C VAL A 241 -16.28 -4.38 -6.19
N VAL A 242 -16.29 -5.39 -5.33
CA VAL A 242 -15.88 -6.75 -5.70
C VAL A 242 -17.02 -7.46 -6.42
N LYS A 243 -16.73 -7.96 -7.62
CA LYS A 243 -17.60 -8.86 -8.37
C LYS A 243 -17.17 -10.32 -8.17
N ARG A 244 -18.12 -11.19 -8.08
CA ARG A 244 -17.90 -12.66 -8.04
C ARG A 244 -18.01 -13.17 -9.47
N VAL A 245 -16.91 -13.54 -10.04
CA VAL A 245 -16.75 -14.10 -11.37
C VAL A 245 -15.76 -15.23 -11.32
#